data_9cb04d600f3fc3e733abd86fbc1c357e
#
_entry.id   9cb04d600f3fc3e733abd86fbc1c357e
#
_cell.length_a   1.000
_cell.length_b   1.000
_cell.length_c   1.000
_cell.angle_alpha   90.00
_cell.angle_beta   90.00
_cell.angle_gamma   90.00
#
_symmetry.space_group_name_H-M   'P 1'
#
loop_
_entity.id
_entity.type
_entity.pdbx_description
1 polymer ?
#
loop_
_entity_poly.entity_id
_entity_poly.type
_entity_poly.pdbx_seq_one_letter_code
_entity_poly.pdbx_strand_id
1 'polypeptide(L)'
;MIGTARAAADVALRTAPGMMAVFVLVMLVEAMTPIAIAWLTKLVVDDLAGGGPVAELVPLAAALAVTGVLIAVLPQVSHYLGNQMARAFTARTTAQLFTATLRFAGLKPFEDPDFHDRLRLAQSSLQSGQSIVAGSFGTIRSSITLLGMVGSLLVISPVLTGIVLLTGVPALAAQLRLSRRRASLMWEIGPTERRQMFYGSLLGTVEAAKEIRLFNSGRFFRGRMMAELQNANAAHRRMDLRELAIEGALTLMGAAVAGGGLVWAVIAARSGALSVGDVSLLIAAVAAVQGALHNLVSGIAALHQDLIMFGHYVAVTRAGSDLPVPADPRQLPRLSHGIEFSDVWFRYSDRHPWILRGVDLFIPAGRAVAIVGLNGAGKSTLVKLLCRFYDPQRGSITWDGVDIRLVRPEDLRHRLTGLFQDHMTYDMSAADNVSIGFVAARDDRERIRAAARRAGIDDKLASLPRGYDTLLTRMFFEEDEADDPEIGVQLSGGQWQRTALARAMFRGYRDLMILDEPSAGLDPEAEADVHARTRNQREGATSVLISHRLNTVRDADHIVVLEQGAIVESGTHDELMTARGRYARLFNLQAQGYVEPPQAVVS
;
A
#
# COMPACT_ATOMS: atom_id res chain seq x y z
N MET A 1 5.92 -20.38 -2.70
CA MET A 1 6.44 -20.10 -4.04
C MET A 1 5.57 -20.67 -5.17
N ILE A 2 5.32 -21.99 -5.27
CA ILE A 2 4.47 -22.56 -6.33
C ILE A 2 3.05 -21.93 -6.32
N GLY A 3 2.47 -21.73 -5.14
CA GLY A 3 1.17 -21.06 -5.00
C GLY A 3 1.17 -19.58 -5.42
N THR A 4 2.28 -18.87 -5.20
CA THR A 4 2.48 -17.48 -5.60
C THR A 4 2.65 -17.37 -7.12
N ALA A 5 3.47 -18.26 -7.71
CA ALA A 5 3.66 -18.32 -9.15
C ALA A 5 2.35 -18.66 -9.88
N ARG A 6 1.56 -19.62 -9.37
CA ARG A 6 0.23 -19.91 -9.92
C ARG A 6 -0.70 -18.71 -9.83
N ALA A 7 -0.71 -17.99 -8.72
CA ALA A 7 -1.52 -16.77 -8.57
C ALA A 7 -1.10 -15.68 -9.56
N ALA A 8 0.20 -15.45 -9.74
CA ALA A 8 0.70 -14.48 -10.71
C ALA A 8 0.34 -14.88 -12.15
N ALA A 9 0.49 -16.16 -12.49
CA ALA A 9 0.11 -16.70 -13.79
C ALA A 9 -1.42 -16.58 -14.05
N ASP A 10 -2.26 -16.92 -13.06
CA ASP A 10 -3.72 -16.79 -13.19
C ASP A 10 -4.14 -15.34 -13.42
N VAL A 11 -3.55 -14.39 -12.69
CA VAL A 11 -3.79 -12.96 -12.92
C VAL A 11 -3.36 -12.55 -14.33
N ALA A 12 -2.16 -12.95 -14.78
CA ALA A 12 -1.64 -12.60 -16.10
C ALA A 12 -2.52 -13.16 -17.23
N LEU A 13 -2.88 -14.46 -17.16
CA LEU A 13 -3.71 -15.13 -18.17
C LEU A 13 -5.12 -14.55 -18.26
N ARG A 14 -5.73 -14.18 -17.14
CA ARG A 14 -7.10 -13.62 -17.11
C ARG A 14 -7.17 -12.14 -17.47
N THR A 15 -6.02 -11.44 -17.54
CA THR A 15 -6.03 -10.00 -17.76
C THR A 15 -6.21 -9.64 -19.22
N ALA A 16 -5.49 -10.30 -20.13
CA ALA A 16 -5.54 -10.01 -21.58
C ALA A 16 -5.22 -11.26 -22.42
N PRO A 17 -6.12 -12.27 -22.51
CA PRO A 17 -5.81 -13.55 -23.14
C PRO A 17 -5.45 -13.44 -24.62
N GLY A 18 -6.11 -12.56 -25.38
CA GLY A 18 -5.78 -12.35 -26.80
C GLY A 18 -4.41 -11.72 -27.02
N MET A 19 -4.06 -10.72 -26.23
CA MET A 19 -2.75 -10.07 -26.26
C MET A 19 -1.65 -11.03 -25.82
N MET A 20 -1.93 -11.90 -24.85
CA MET A 20 -1.03 -12.95 -24.40
C MET A 20 -0.69 -13.92 -25.55
N ALA A 21 -1.68 -14.36 -26.33
CA ALA A 21 -1.45 -15.25 -27.46
C ALA A 21 -0.54 -14.60 -28.52
N VAL A 22 -0.79 -13.33 -28.86
CA VAL A 22 0.06 -12.57 -29.80
C VAL A 22 1.48 -12.43 -29.26
N PHE A 23 1.62 -12.10 -27.97
CA PHE A 23 2.92 -11.94 -27.33
C PHE A 23 3.71 -13.25 -27.31
N VAL A 24 3.07 -14.39 -27.02
CA VAL A 24 3.70 -15.72 -27.08
C VAL A 24 4.17 -16.03 -28.50
N LEU A 25 3.35 -15.74 -29.52
CA LEU A 25 3.74 -15.95 -30.92
C LEU A 25 4.96 -15.12 -31.29
N VAL A 26 4.96 -13.83 -30.99
CA VAL A 26 6.09 -12.92 -31.24
C VAL A 26 7.35 -13.40 -30.51
N MET A 27 7.21 -13.80 -29.24
CA MET A 27 8.31 -14.35 -28.43
C MET A 27 8.90 -15.63 -29.03
N LEU A 28 8.06 -16.55 -29.55
CA LEU A 28 8.53 -17.78 -30.19
C LEU A 28 9.33 -17.47 -31.44
N VAL A 29 8.84 -16.56 -32.31
CA VAL A 29 9.56 -16.12 -33.47
C VAL A 29 10.87 -15.45 -33.09
N GLU A 30 10.86 -14.55 -32.10
CA GLU A 30 12.05 -13.88 -31.57
C GLU A 30 13.09 -14.89 -31.02
N ALA A 31 12.65 -15.95 -30.36
CA ALA A 31 13.54 -16.98 -29.80
C ALA A 31 14.23 -17.82 -30.91
N MET A 32 13.56 -18.00 -32.04
CA MET A 32 14.08 -18.76 -33.18
C MET A 32 15.01 -17.94 -34.11
N THR A 33 14.90 -16.61 -34.07
CA THR A 33 15.62 -15.72 -35.00
C THR A 33 17.16 -15.84 -34.89
N PRO A 34 17.80 -15.93 -33.70
CA PRO A 34 19.25 -16.12 -33.59
C PRO A 34 19.71 -17.45 -34.21
N ILE A 35 18.89 -18.50 -34.06
CA ILE A 35 19.19 -19.83 -34.61
C ILE A 35 19.14 -19.76 -36.15
N ALA A 36 18.08 -19.14 -36.68
CA ALA A 36 17.91 -18.98 -38.12
C ALA A 36 19.06 -18.17 -38.75
N ILE A 37 19.45 -17.04 -38.12
CA ILE A 37 20.60 -16.25 -38.63
C ILE A 37 21.88 -17.07 -38.63
N ALA A 38 22.17 -17.81 -37.59
CA ALA A 38 23.40 -18.59 -37.48
C ALA A 38 23.48 -19.66 -38.61
N TRP A 39 22.38 -20.36 -38.88
CA TRP A 39 22.31 -21.35 -39.96
C TRP A 39 22.32 -20.73 -41.36
N LEU A 40 21.56 -19.64 -41.59
CA LEU A 40 21.57 -18.94 -42.88
C LEU A 40 22.95 -18.36 -43.19
N THR A 41 23.64 -17.79 -42.19
CA THR A 41 25.00 -17.29 -42.33
C THR A 41 25.95 -18.42 -42.72
N LYS A 42 25.86 -19.60 -42.05
CA LYS A 42 26.64 -20.78 -42.43
C LYS A 42 26.41 -21.14 -43.92
N LEU A 43 25.13 -21.27 -44.32
CA LEU A 43 24.80 -21.67 -45.72
C LEU A 43 25.30 -20.66 -46.75
N VAL A 44 25.15 -19.36 -46.49
CA VAL A 44 25.66 -18.30 -47.38
C VAL A 44 27.19 -18.35 -47.48
N VAL A 45 27.90 -18.56 -46.38
CA VAL A 45 29.36 -18.60 -46.34
C VAL A 45 29.89 -19.87 -47.06
N ASP A 46 29.23 -21.01 -46.84
CA ASP A 46 29.62 -22.27 -47.49
C ASP A 46 29.41 -22.21 -49.01
N ASP A 47 28.29 -21.63 -49.47
CA ASP A 47 27.99 -21.43 -50.91
C ASP A 47 29.00 -20.46 -51.58
N LEU A 48 29.31 -19.35 -50.91
CA LEU A 48 30.33 -18.40 -51.36
C LEU A 48 31.72 -19.04 -51.44
N ALA A 49 32.10 -19.86 -50.46
CA ALA A 49 33.41 -20.55 -50.45
C ALA A 49 33.48 -21.67 -51.50
N GLY A 50 32.37 -22.33 -51.78
CA GLY A 50 32.23 -23.39 -52.76
C GLY A 50 32.14 -22.93 -54.23
N GLY A 51 31.97 -21.61 -54.46
CA GLY A 51 31.82 -21.05 -55.83
C GLY A 51 30.48 -21.42 -56.49
N GLY A 52 29.42 -21.60 -55.70
CA GLY A 52 28.07 -21.94 -56.17
C GLY A 52 27.45 -20.88 -57.10
N PRO A 53 26.39 -21.23 -57.85
CA PRO A 53 25.76 -20.31 -58.82
C PRO A 53 25.04 -19.18 -58.07
N VAL A 54 25.16 -17.94 -58.56
CA VAL A 54 24.52 -16.74 -57.95
C VAL A 54 23.02 -16.92 -57.74
N ALA A 55 22.36 -17.74 -58.58
CA ALA A 55 20.94 -18.03 -58.50
C ALA A 55 20.53 -18.75 -57.18
N GLU A 56 21.41 -19.53 -56.55
CA GLU A 56 21.18 -20.21 -55.28
C GLU A 56 21.52 -19.28 -54.08
N LEU A 57 22.47 -18.38 -54.27
CA LEU A 57 22.88 -17.42 -53.24
C LEU A 57 21.83 -16.33 -52.96
N VAL A 58 21.14 -15.84 -54.03
CA VAL A 58 20.15 -14.74 -53.86
C VAL A 58 19.02 -15.06 -52.88
N PRO A 59 18.34 -16.23 -52.89
CA PRO A 59 17.29 -16.55 -51.93
C PRO A 59 17.84 -16.71 -50.51
N LEU A 60 19.05 -17.23 -50.31
CA LEU A 60 19.68 -17.33 -48.99
C LEU A 60 20.02 -15.95 -48.44
N ALA A 61 20.58 -15.05 -49.26
CA ALA A 61 20.85 -13.68 -48.87
C ALA A 61 19.56 -12.89 -48.56
N ALA A 62 18.50 -13.10 -49.34
CA ALA A 62 17.19 -12.50 -49.05
C ALA A 62 16.59 -13.01 -47.74
N ALA A 63 16.66 -14.31 -47.45
CA ALA A 63 16.23 -14.89 -46.19
C ALA A 63 17.03 -14.33 -45.00
N LEU A 64 18.35 -14.17 -45.17
CA LEU A 64 19.23 -13.57 -44.18
C LEU A 64 18.84 -12.10 -43.91
N ALA A 65 18.57 -11.33 -44.96
CA ALA A 65 18.13 -9.94 -44.85
C ALA A 65 16.78 -9.83 -44.12
N VAL A 66 15.79 -10.67 -44.46
CA VAL A 66 14.49 -10.73 -43.77
C VAL A 66 14.67 -11.07 -42.29
N THR A 67 15.51 -12.06 -41.99
CA THR A 67 15.79 -12.45 -40.60
C THR A 67 16.51 -11.32 -39.85
N GLY A 68 17.38 -10.55 -40.50
CA GLY A 68 18.00 -9.34 -39.94
C GLY A 68 16.98 -8.25 -39.59
N VAL A 69 15.98 -8.04 -40.46
CA VAL A 69 14.85 -7.12 -40.15
C VAL A 69 14.04 -7.62 -38.96
N LEU A 70 13.76 -8.92 -38.88
CA LEU A 70 13.04 -9.50 -37.78
C LEU A 70 13.78 -9.31 -36.45
N ILE A 71 15.10 -9.51 -36.40
CA ILE A 71 15.92 -9.24 -35.18
C ILE A 71 15.84 -7.78 -34.75
N ALA A 72 15.75 -6.84 -35.67
CA ALA A 72 15.65 -5.42 -35.33
C ALA A 72 14.25 -5.02 -34.85
N VAL A 73 13.20 -5.59 -35.44
CA VAL A 73 11.80 -5.15 -35.20
C VAL A 73 11.12 -5.93 -34.07
N LEU A 74 11.30 -7.26 -34.02
CA LEU A 74 10.59 -8.10 -33.04
C LEU A 74 10.82 -7.69 -31.57
N PRO A 75 12.03 -7.32 -31.10
CA PRO A 75 12.22 -6.85 -29.72
C PRO A 75 11.40 -5.60 -29.40
N GLN A 76 11.20 -4.69 -30.37
CA GLN A 76 10.38 -3.49 -30.16
C GLN A 76 8.90 -3.85 -30.01
N VAL A 77 8.42 -4.79 -30.82
CA VAL A 77 7.04 -5.31 -30.71
C VAL A 77 6.85 -6.05 -29.39
N SER A 78 7.79 -6.93 -29.01
CA SER A 78 7.77 -7.63 -27.73
C SER A 78 7.76 -6.65 -26.55
N HIS A 79 8.58 -5.62 -26.59
CA HIS A 79 8.64 -4.59 -25.55
C HIS A 79 7.32 -3.82 -25.45
N TYR A 80 6.74 -3.41 -26.57
CA TYR A 80 5.44 -2.74 -26.59
C TYR A 80 4.34 -3.61 -26.00
N LEU A 81 4.21 -4.86 -26.46
CA LEU A 81 3.21 -5.80 -25.97
C LEU A 81 3.42 -6.12 -24.47
N GLY A 82 4.68 -6.32 -24.06
CA GLY A 82 5.05 -6.53 -22.66
C GLY A 82 4.63 -5.38 -21.76
N ASN A 83 4.84 -4.14 -22.20
CA ASN A 83 4.42 -2.94 -21.46
C ASN A 83 2.89 -2.82 -21.36
N GLN A 84 2.16 -3.16 -22.42
CA GLN A 84 0.69 -3.16 -22.37
C GLN A 84 0.17 -4.23 -21.39
N MET A 85 0.74 -5.42 -21.41
CA MET A 85 0.39 -6.49 -20.48
C MET A 85 0.73 -6.11 -19.04
N ALA A 86 1.88 -5.49 -18.80
CA ALA A 86 2.29 -5.01 -17.48
C ALA A 86 1.32 -3.97 -16.93
N ARG A 87 0.90 -2.99 -17.76
CA ARG A 87 -0.12 -1.99 -17.35
C ARG A 87 -1.44 -2.65 -16.98
N ALA A 88 -1.92 -3.58 -17.81
CA ALA A 88 -3.16 -4.30 -17.55
C ALA A 88 -3.06 -5.18 -16.27
N PHE A 89 -1.92 -5.83 -16.07
CA PHE A 89 -1.61 -6.60 -14.85
C PHE A 89 -1.62 -5.69 -13.61
N THR A 90 -0.90 -4.57 -13.66
CA THR A 90 -0.84 -3.59 -12.56
C THR A 90 -2.21 -3.03 -12.23
N ALA A 91 -3.00 -2.63 -13.23
CA ALA A 91 -4.35 -2.11 -13.00
C ALA A 91 -5.24 -3.15 -12.28
N ARG A 92 -5.21 -4.41 -12.73
CA ARG A 92 -5.98 -5.48 -12.11
C ARG A 92 -5.53 -5.81 -10.69
N THR A 93 -4.23 -5.94 -10.47
CA THR A 93 -3.68 -6.25 -9.14
C THR A 93 -3.90 -5.10 -8.18
N THR A 94 -3.79 -3.86 -8.61
CA THR A 94 -4.12 -2.67 -7.82
C THR A 94 -5.58 -2.70 -7.39
N ALA A 95 -6.51 -2.91 -8.33
CA ALA A 95 -7.93 -3.01 -8.01
C ALA A 95 -8.23 -4.15 -7.03
N GLN A 96 -7.61 -5.32 -7.22
CA GLN A 96 -7.79 -6.46 -6.31
C GLN A 96 -7.21 -6.21 -4.92
N LEU A 97 -6.03 -5.56 -4.82
CA LEU A 97 -5.41 -5.23 -3.54
C LEU A 97 -6.31 -4.29 -2.72
N PHE A 98 -6.75 -3.18 -3.32
CA PHE A 98 -7.60 -2.23 -2.61
C PHE A 98 -9.01 -2.77 -2.34
N THR A 99 -9.57 -3.61 -3.22
CA THR A 99 -10.81 -4.33 -2.90
C THR A 99 -10.62 -5.28 -1.71
N ALA A 100 -9.44 -5.90 -1.58
CA ALA A 100 -9.15 -6.76 -0.44
C ALA A 100 -9.00 -5.96 0.87
N THR A 101 -8.40 -4.75 0.82
CA THR A 101 -8.31 -3.89 2.02
C THR A 101 -9.70 -3.44 2.50
N LEU A 102 -10.67 -3.27 1.62
CA LEU A 102 -12.05 -2.93 1.97
C LEU A 102 -12.81 -4.07 2.67
N ARG A 103 -12.29 -5.32 2.64
CA ARG A 103 -12.88 -6.46 3.37
C ARG A 103 -12.58 -6.42 4.87
N PHE A 104 -11.57 -5.69 5.28
CA PHE A 104 -11.29 -5.51 6.69
C PHE A 104 -12.31 -4.53 7.27
N ALA A 105 -13.19 -5.06 8.10
CA ALA A 105 -14.26 -4.28 8.70
C ALA A 105 -13.82 -3.59 9.99
N GLY A 106 -12.77 -4.06 10.66
CA GLY A 106 -12.19 -3.49 11.88
C GLY A 106 -10.96 -2.61 11.64
N LEU A 107 -10.40 -2.10 12.73
CA LEU A 107 -9.19 -1.27 12.72
C LEU A 107 -7.91 -2.07 13.03
N LYS A 108 -8.05 -3.29 13.58
CA LYS A 108 -6.90 -4.09 14.03
C LYS A 108 -5.81 -4.24 12.97
N PRO A 109 -6.10 -4.57 11.69
CA PRO A 109 -5.06 -4.65 10.66
C PRO A 109 -4.36 -3.32 10.43
N PHE A 110 -5.11 -2.21 10.45
CA PHE A 110 -4.58 -0.87 10.18
C PHE A 110 -3.80 -0.26 11.36
N GLU A 111 -3.95 -0.79 12.57
CA GLU A 111 -3.17 -0.40 13.74
C GLU A 111 -1.98 -1.36 13.98
N ASP A 112 -1.86 -2.45 13.20
CA ASP A 112 -0.78 -3.44 13.30
C ASP A 112 0.41 -3.05 12.39
N PRO A 113 1.60 -2.76 12.95
CA PRO A 113 2.80 -2.45 12.16
C PRO A 113 3.18 -3.53 11.15
N ASP A 114 2.98 -4.81 11.49
CA ASP A 114 3.29 -5.93 10.60
C ASP A 114 2.37 -5.95 9.37
N PHE A 115 1.10 -5.57 9.53
CA PHE A 115 0.18 -5.44 8.40
C PHE A 115 0.53 -4.24 7.52
N HIS A 116 0.90 -3.10 8.11
CA HIS A 116 1.39 -1.94 7.36
C HIS A 116 2.61 -2.28 6.50
N ASP A 117 3.58 -2.99 7.07
CA ASP A 117 4.75 -3.43 6.31
C ASP A 117 4.36 -4.38 5.16
N ARG A 118 3.46 -5.33 5.41
CA ARG A 118 2.94 -6.24 4.35
C ARG A 118 2.19 -5.50 3.27
N LEU A 119 1.33 -4.54 3.64
CA LEU A 119 0.58 -3.74 2.68
C LEU A 119 1.51 -2.88 1.82
N ARG A 120 2.51 -2.25 2.42
CA ARG A 120 3.53 -1.48 1.70
C ARG A 120 4.33 -2.35 0.73
N LEU A 121 4.77 -3.55 1.16
CA LEU A 121 5.46 -4.50 0.29
C LEU A 121 4.53 -5.03 -0.81
N ALA A 122 3.25 -5.24 -0.53
CA ALA A 122 2.25 -5.57 -1.52
C ALA A 122 2.08 -4.44 -2.56
N GLN A 123 2.01 -3.18 -2.13
CA GLN A 123 1.94 -2.02 -3.03
C GLN A 123 3.20 -1.89 -3.89
N SER A 124 4.40 -2.05 -3.32
CA SER A 124 5.64 -2.02 -4.11
C SER A 124 5.71 -3.17 -5.12
N SER A 125 5.15 -4.34 -4.79
CA SER A 125 5.09 -5.47 -5.72
C SER A 125 4.18 -5.23 -6.93
N LEU A 126 3.23 -4.28 -6.86
CA LEU A 126 2.41 -3.91 -8.01
C LEU A 126 3.23 -3.27 -9.14
N GLN A 127 4.28 -2.55 -8.77
CA GLN A 127 5.22 -1.96 -9.75
C GLN A 127 6.12 -3.03 -10.41
N SER A 128 6.29 -4.18 -9.76
CA SER A 128 7.03 -5.32 -10.31
C SER A 128 6.23 -6.15 -11.33
N GLY A 129 5.00 -5.75 -11.67
CA GLY A 129 4.19 -6.44 -12.67
C GLY A 129 4.87 -6.57 -14.04
N GLN A 130 5.63 -5.54 -14.44
CA GLN A 130 6.41 -5.54 -15.67
C GLN A 130 7.55 -6.57 -15.60
N SER A 131 8.28 -6.64 -14.50
CA SER A 131 9.40 -7.56 -14.34
C SER A 131 8.93 -9.02 -14.24
N ILE A 132 7.81 -9.29 -13.58
CA ILE A 132 7.22 -10.65 -13.51
C ILE A 132 6.83 -11.14 -14.91
N VAL A 133 6.11 -10.31 -15.68
CA VAL A 133 5.68 -10.67 -17.04
C VAL A 133 6.90 -10.80 -17.96
N ALA A 134 7.72 -9.74 -18.07
CA ALA A 134 8.89 -9.72 -18.94
C ALA A 134 9.93 -10.78 -18.53
N GLY A 135 10.18 -10.98 -17.24
CA GLY A 135 11.11 -11.98 -16.72
C GLY A 135 10.66 -13.41 -16.99
N SER A 136 9.37 -13.71 -16.86
CA SER A 136 8.83 -15.04 -17.19
C SER A 136 9.02 -15.38 -18.65
N PHE A 137 8.64 -14.47 -19.55
CA PHE A 137 8.77 -14.68 -21.00
C PHE A 137 10.23 -14.62 -21.47
N GLY A 138 11.04 -13.74 -20.90
CA GLY A 138 12.49 -13.69 -21.15
C GLY A 138 13.19 -14.99 -20.80
N THR A 139 12.81 -15.61 -19.68
CA THR A 139 13.32 -16.93 -19.25
C THR A 139 12.93 -18.04 -20.23
N ILE A 140 11.67 -18.06 -20.69
CA ILE A 140 11.19 -19.03 -21.69
C ILE A 140 11.93 -18.83 -23.02
N ARG A 141 12.02 -17.58 -23.51
CA ARG A 141 12.76 -17.24 -24.73
C ARG A 141 14.20 -17.71 -24.66
N SER A 142 14.92 -17.38 -23.59
CA SER A 142 16.32 -17.79 -23.39
C SER A 142 16.46 -19.31 -23.34
N SER A 143 15.50 -20.04 -22.78
CA SER A 143 15.49 -21.51 -22.77
C SER A 143 15.36 -22.08 -24.18
N ILE A 144 14.46 -21.55 -25.02
CA ILE A 144 14.27 -21.98 -26.41
C ILE A 144 15.53 -21.70 -27.23
N THR A 145 16.08 -20.49 -27.15
CA THR A 145 17.32 -20.12 -27.82
C THR A 145 18.49 -21.01 -27.40
N LEU A 146 18.61 -21.27 -26.09
CA LEU A 146 19.65 -22.16 -25.54
C LEU A 146 19.54 -23.56 -26.13
N LEU A 147 18.35 -24.17 -26.10
CA LEU A 147 18.12 -25.53 -26.64
C LEU A 147 18.43 -25.61 -28.13
N GLY A 148 17.99 -24.63 -28.90
CA GLY A 148 18.25 -24.60 -30.37
C GLY A 148 19.73 -24.41 -30.71
N MET A 149 20.43 -23.53 -29.96
CA MET A 149 21.88 -23.31 -30.19
C MET A 149 22.74 -24.46 -29.70
N VAL A 150 22.37 -25.09 -28.57
CA VAL A 150 23.01 -26.34 -28.11
C VAL A 150 22.82 -27.45 -29.16
N GLY A 151 21.61 -27.58 -29.72
CA GLY A 151 21.34 -28.50 -30.80
C GLY A 151 22.23 -28.22 -32.03
N SER A 152 22.41 -26.96 -32.40
CA SER A 152 23.29 -26.55 -33.50
C SER A 152 24.78 -26.90 -33.25
N LEU A 153 25.24 -26.68 -32.01
CA LEU A 153 26.61 -27.05 -31.58
C LEU A 153 26.84 -28.57 -31.61
N LEU A 154 25.82 -29.37 -31.20
CA LEU A 154 25.91 -30.84 -31.21
C LEU A 154 26.12 -31.39 -32.60
N VAL A 155 25.54 -30.74 -33.62
CA VAL A 155 25.72 -31.13 -35.03
C VAL A 155 27.17 -30.89 -35.50
N ILE A 156 27.83 -29.80 -35.03
CA ILE A 156 29.20 -29.45 -35.41
C ILE A 156 30.20 -30.31 -34.61
N SER A 157 30.10 -30.31 -33.28
CA SER A 157 31.04 -31.03 -32.42
C SER A 157 30.41 -31.32 -31.06
N PRO A 158 30.10 -32.60 -30.74
CA PRO A 158 29.60 -33.00 -29.43
C PRO A 158 30.58 -32.70 -28.30
N VAL A 159 31.90 -32.78 -28.58
CA VAL A 159 32.94 -32.51 -27.56
C VAL A 159 32.94 -31.03 -27.18
N LEU A 160 32.92 -30.11 -28.14
CA LEU A 160 32.84 -28.68 -27.87
C LEU A 160 31.54 -28.32 -27.13
N THR A 161 30.43 -28.93 -27.55
CA THR A 161 29.16 -28.74 -26.86
C THR A 161 29.26 -29.14 -25.38
N GLY A 162 29.88 -30.29 -25.11
CA GLY A 162 30.12 -30.74 -23.73
C GLY A 162 30.98 -29.75 -22.92
N ILE A 163 32.04 -29.20 -23.52
CA ILE A 163 32.91 -28.21 -22.85
C ILE A 163 32.13 -26.91 -22.61
N VAL A 164 31.37 -26.38 -23.56
CA VAL A 164 30.56 -25.17 -23.40
C VAL A 164 29.50 -25.36 -22.33
N LEU A 165 28.78 -26.48 -22.30
CA LEU A 165 27.81 -26.78 -21.26
C LEU A 165 28.45 -26.96 -19.88
N LEU A 166 29.65 -27.57 -19.84
CA LEU A 166 30.39 -27.75 -18.57
C LEU A 166 30.78 -26.40 -17.94
N THR A 167 31.05 -25.35 -18.74
CA THR A 167 31.28 -23.99 -18.22
C THR A 167 30.02 -23.36 -17.64
N GLY A 168 28.85 -23.78 -18.07
CA GLY A 168 27.56 -23.32 -17.54
C GLY A 168 27.29 -23.77 -16.10
N VAL A 169 27.85 -24.92 -15.66
CA VAL A 169 27.61 -25.45 -14.31
C VAL A 169 28.20 -24.55 -13.22
N PRO A 170 29.48 -24.13 -13.26
CA PRO A 170 30.01 -23.17 -12.30
C PRO A 170 29.29 -21.82 -12.37
N ALA A 171 28.91 -21.36 -13.58
CA ALA A 171 28.15 -20.12 -13.73
C ALA A 171 26.80 -20.20 -13.02
N LEU A 172 26.04 -21.26 -13.21
CA LEU A 172 24.77 -21.49 -12.52
C LEU A 172 24.95 -21.57 -11.00
N ALA A 173 25.93 -22.34 -10.53
CA ALA A 173 26.21 -22.47 -9.11
C ALA A 173 26.60 -21.12 -8.46
N ALA A 174 27.42 -20.33 -9.14
CA ALA A 174 27.85 -19.01 -8.69
C ALA A 174 26.67 -18.02 -8.62
N GLN A 175 25.86 -17.96 -9.66
CA GLN A 175 24.68 -17.09 -9.71
C GLN A 175 23.63 -17.46 -8.65
N LEU A 176 23.38 -18.75 -8.41
CA LEU A 176 22.47 -19.18 -7.35
C LEU A 176 22.99 -18.78 -5.96
N ARG A 177 24.31 -18.87 -5.72
CA ARG A 177 24.93 -18.40 -4.47
C ARG A 177 24.83 -16.88 -4.35
N LEU A 178 25.06 -16.16 -5.44
CA LEU A 178 25.00 -14.70 -5.51
C LEU A 178 23.58 -14.20 -5.24
N SER A 179 22.58 -14.81 -5.86
CA SER A 179 21.15 -14.50 -5.66
C SER A 179 20.73 -14.70 -4.19
N ARG A 180 21.15 -15.80 -3.56
CA ARG A 180 20.88 -16.03 -2.12
C ARG A 180 21.54 -14.98 -1.23
N ARG A 181 22.75 -14.54 -1.56
CA ARG A 181 23.45 -13.49 -0.82
C ARG A 181 22.81 -12.10 -1.02
N ARG A 182 22.34 -11.78 -2.24
CA ARG A 182 21.55 -10.57 -2.48
C ARG A 182 20.28 -10.54 -1.61
N ALA A 183 19.56 -11.65 -1.57
CA ALA A 183 18.37 -11.77 -0.72
C ALA A 183 18.71 -11.59 0.77
N SER A 184 19.80 -12.19 1.28
CA SER A 184 20.21 -12.00 2.68
C SER A 184 20.63 -10.56 2.97
N LEU A 185 21.32 -9.90 2.03
CA LEU A 185 21.70 -8.49 2.16
C LEU A 185 20.48 -7.58 2.30
N MET A 186 19.43 -7.79 1.50
CA MET A 186 18.19 -7.00 1.59
C MET A 186 17.54 -7.08 2.98
N TRP A 187 17.58 -8.26 3.63
CA TRP A 187 17.11 -8.41 5.00
C TRP A 187 18.00 -7.67 6.00
N GLU A 188 19.31 -7.73 5.81
CA GLU A 188 20.30 -7.10 6.70
C GLU A 188 20.21 -5.57 6.65
N ILE A 189 20.07 -4.98 5.46
CA ILE A 189 20.00 -3.52 5.28
C ILE A 189 18.60 -2.93 5.48
N GLY A 190 17.56 -3.75 5.48
CA GLY A 190 16.17 -3.30 5.60
C GLY A 190 15.91 -2.34 6.77
N PRO A 191 16.41 -2.59 8.00
CA PRO A 191 16.30 -1.62 9.11
C PRO A 191 17.01 -0.30 8.85
N THR A 192 18.16 -0.32 8.17
CA THR A 192 18.95 0.87 7.80
C THR A 192 18.21 1.72 6.76
N GLU A 193 17.65 1.10 5.73
CA GLU A 193 16.84 1.78 4.72
C GLU A 193 15.55 2.38 5.31
N ARG A 194 14.88 1.67 6.23
CA ARG A 194 13.72 2.23 6.95
C ARG A 194 14.08 3.48 7.75
N ARG A 195 15.22 3.48 8.46
CA ARG A 195 15.67 4.67 9.19
C ARG A 195 16.02 5.82 8.24
N GLN A 196 16.69 5.51 7.13
CA GLN A 196 16.99 6.51 6.10
C GLN A 196 15.72 7.14 5.54
N MET A 197 14.70 6.33 5.18
CA MET A 197 13.40 6.81 4.70
C MET A 197 12.69 7.66 5.76
N PHE A 198 12.70 7.24 7.03
CA PHE A 198 12.12 8.00 8.14
C PHE A 198 12.75 9.38 8.27
N TYR A 199 14.08 9.48 8.29
CA TYR A 199 14.73 10.79 8.35
C TYR A 199 14.48 11.62 7.09
N GLY A 200 14.39 10.98 5.93
CA GLY A 200 14.04 11.65 4.66
C GLY A 200 12.62 12.23 4.69
N SER A 201 11.65 11.46 5.18
CA SER A 201 10.26 11.93 5.30
C SER A 201 10.13 13.10 6.27
N LEU A 202 10.83 13.08 7.42
CA LEU A 202 10.85 14.21 8.35
C LEU A 202 11.34 15.50 7.68
N LEU A 203 12.35 15.41 6.81
CA LEU A 203 12.89 16.59 6.12
C LEU A 203 11.97 17.13 5.02
N GLY A 204 11.02 16.32 4.53
CA GLY A 204 10.12 16.64 3.42
C GLY A 204 8.67 16.93 3.82
N THR A 205 8.25 16.69 5.08
CA THR A 205 6.85 16.90 5.51
C THR A 205 6.64 18.30 6.09
N VAL A 206 5.46 18.87 5.84
CA VAL A 206 5.07 20.20 6.34
C VAL A 206 4.96 20.21 7.85
N GLU A 207 4.47 19.11 8.44
CA GLU A 207 4.28 18.94 9.88
C GLU A 207 5.59 19.09 10.64
N ALA A 208 6.64 18.42 10.17
CA ALA A 208 7.96 18.47 10.80
C ALA A 208 8.74 19.76 10.45
N ALA A 209 8.42 20.40 9.33
CA ALA A 209 9.16 21.57 8.83
C ALA A 209 9.22 22.73 9.83
N LYS A 210 8.14 22.98 10.59
CA LYS A 210 8.04 24.04 11.60
C LYS A 210 9.07 23.83 12.71
N GLU A 211 9.10 22.65 13.29
CA GLU A 211 10.00 22.31 14.40
C GLU A 211 11.45 22.21 13.93
N ILE A 212 11.68 21.59 12.78
CA ILE A 212 13.02 21.48 12.20
C ILE A 212 13.64 22.85 11.96
N ARG A 213 12.84 23.84 11.51
CA ARG A 213 13.31 25.23 11.33
C ARG A 213 13.47 25.95 12.66
N LEU A 214 12.48 25.83 13.56
CA LEU A 214 12.52 26.48 14.87
C LEU A 214 13.73 26.03 15.68
N PHE A 215 13.99 24.73 15.72
CA PHE A 215 15.10 24.17 16.49
C PHE A 215 16.41 24.06 15.68
N ASN A 216 16.42 24.54 14.44
CA ASN A 216 17.59 24.44 13.53
C ASN A 216 18.17 23.01 13.43
N SER A 217 17.32 21.99 13.51
CA SER A 217 17.69 20.57 13.58
C SER A 217 17.90 19.91 12.21
N GLY A 218 17.70 20.64 11.11
CA GLY A 218 17.77 20.09 9.75
C GLY A 218 19.12 19.45 9.42
N ARG A 219 20.25 20.04 9.87
CA ARG A 219 21.60 19.47 9.68
C ARG A 219 21.76 18.14 10.43
N PHE A 220 21.17 18.02 11.62
CA PHE A 220 21.21 16.79 12.41
C PHE A 220 20.46 15.65 11.72
N PHE A 221 19.22 15.88 11.26
CA PHE A 221 18.44 14.84 10.57
C PHE A 221 19.04 14.46 9.23
N ARG A 222 19.53 15.46 8.45
CA ARG A 222 20.28 15.19 7.22
C ARG A 222 21.54 14.35 7.49
N GLY A 223 22.29 14.67 8.55
CA GLY A 223 23.47 13.90 8.96
C GLY A 223 23.12 12.45 9.28
N ARG A 224 22.05 12.22 10.04
CA ARG A 224 21.54 10.87 10.34
C ARG A 224 21.12 10.11 9.08
N MET A 225 20.34 10.76 8.20
CA MET A 225 19.92 10.19 6.93
C MET A 225 21.12 9.76 6.07
N MET A 226 22.11 10.66 5.94
CA MET A 226 23.30 10.40 5.13
C MET A 226 24.17 9.28 5.74
N ALA A 227 24.26 9.18 7.06
CA ALA A 227 24.99 8.10 7.71
C ALA A 227 24.33 6.73 7.42
N GLU A 228 23.00 6.63 7.52
CA GLU A 228 22.29 5.40 7.18
C GLU A 228 22.44 5.05 5.68
N LEU A 229 22.34 6.04 4.80
CA LEU A 229 22.57 5.86 3.37
C LEU A 229 23.99 5.36 3.07
N GLN A 230 25.01 5.94 3.72
CA GLN A 230 26.40 5.50 3.56
C GLN A 230 26.62 4.07 4.07
N ASN A 231 25.98 3.70 5.17
CA ASN A 231 26.02 2.32 5.69
C ASN A 231 25.40 1.31 4.70
N ALA A 232 24.23 1.63 4.15
CA ALA A 232 23.59 0.82 3.11
C ALA A 232 24.47 0.72 1.86
N ASN A 233 25.00 1.85 1.35
CA ASN A 233 25.89 1.89 0.19
C ASN A 233 27.19 1.11 0.41
N ALA A 234 27.75 1.13 1.63
CA ALA A 234 28.94 0.35 1.95
C ALA A 234 28.67 -1.17 1.92
N ALA A 235 27.46 -1.59 2.29
CA ALA A 235 27.02 -2.98 2.19
C ALA A 235 26.81 -3.40 0.72
N HIS A 236 26.14 -2.57 -0.07
CA HIS A 236 25.97 -2.76 -1.52
C HIS A 236 27.33 -2.85 -2.22
N ARG A 237 28.23 -1.88 -1.99
CA ARG A 237 29.58 -1.88 -2.61
C ARG A 237 30.36 -3.17 -2.34
N ARG A 238 30.27 -3.72 -1.12
CA ARG A 238 30.92 -5.02 -0.81
C ARG A 238 30.32 -6.16 -1.64
N MET A 239 29.02 -6.10 -1.90
CA MET A 239 28.34 -7.09 -2.74
C MET A 239 28.76 -6.93 -4.20
N ASP A 240 28.73 -5.69 -4.73
CA ASP A 240 29.11 -5.36 -6.11
C ASP A 240 30.54 -5.82 -6.44
N LEU A 241 31.50 -5.61 -5.51
CA LEU A 241 32.87 -6.09 -5.69
C LEU A 241 32.97 -7.62 -5.76
N ARG A 242 32.15 -8.33 -4.99
CA ARG A 242 32.09 -9.81 -5.08
C ARG A 242 31.44 -10.25 -6.39
N GLU A 243 30.39 -9.55 -6.82
CA GLU A 243 29.74 -9.80 -8.11
C GLU A 243 30.73 -9.61 -9.25
N LEU A 244 31.42 -8.48 -9.27
CA LEU A 244 32.45 -8.19 -10.26
C LEU A 244 33.53 -9.29 -10.30
N ALA A 245 34.02 -9.75 -9.16
CA ALA A 245 35.05 -10.79 -9.11
C ALA A 245 34.53 -12.14 -9.64
N ILE A 246 33.30 -12.53 -9.26
CA ILE A 246 32.70 -13.81 -9.67
C ILE A 246 32.33 -13.76 -11.15
N GLU A 247 31.59 -12.74 -11.56
CA GLU A 247 31.13 -12.58 -12.96
C GLU A 247 32.31 -12.34 -13.91
N GLY A 248 33.30 -11.58 -13.49
CA GLY A 248 34.54 -11.38 -14.23
C GLY A 248 35.30 -12.69 -14.46
N ALA A 249 35.45 -13.52 -13.42
CA ALA A 249 36.09 -14.83 -13.55
C ALA A 249 35.32 -15.77 -14.50
N LEU A 250 33.98 -15.78 -14.39
CA LEU A 250 33.12 -16.58 -15.28
C LEU A 250 33.19 -16.11 -16.73
N THR A 251 33.19 -14.79 -16.95
CA THR A 251 33.31 -14.19 -18.28
C THR A 251 34.67 -14.52 -18.90
N LEU A 252 35.77 -14.43 -18.14
CA LEU A 252 37.10 -14.82 -18.59
C LEU A 252 37.17 -16.31 -18.94
N MET A 253 36.57 -17.18 -18.12
CA MET A 253 36.48 -18.61 -18.42
C MET A 253 35.70 -18.85 -19.73
N GLY A 254 34.55 -18.19 -19.90
CA GLY A 254 33.75 -18.24 -21.12
C GLY A 254 34.54 -17.78 -22.37
N ALA A 255 35.25 -16.65 -22.24
CA ALA A 255 36.09 -16.12 -23.30
C ALA A 255 37.25 -17.07 -23.66
N ALA A 256 37.88 -17.71 -22.70
CA ALA A 256 38.93 -18.71 -22.94
C ALA A 256 38.40 -19.93 -23.70
N VAL A 257 37.19 -20.43 -23.34
CA VAL A 257 36.56 -21.54 -24.07
C VAL A 257 36.14 -21.12 -25.48
N ALA A 258 35.57 -19.92 -25.65
CA ALA A 258 35.21 -19.40 -26.95
C ALA A 258 36.45 -19.21 -27.85
N GLY A 259 37.51 -18.61 -27.34
CA GLY A 259 38.78 -18.39 -28.04
C GLY A 259 39.47 -19.71 -28.37
N GLY A 260 39.57 -20.64 -27.42
CA GLY A 260 40.13 -21.98 -27.65
C GLY A 260 39.32 -22.78 -28.68
N GLY A 261 37.98 -22.72 -28.59
CA GLY A 261 37.08 -23.32 -29.57
C GLY A 261 37.25 -22.74 -31.00
N LEU A 262 37.45 -21.40 -31.10
CA LEU A 262 37.72 -20.75 -32.38
C LEU A 262 39.06 -21.20 -32.96
N VAL A 263 40.13 -21.22 -32.19
CA VAL A 263 41.45 -21.69 -32.63
C VAL A 263 41.36 -23.14 -33.15
N TRP A 264 40.69 -24.01 -32.38
CA TRP A 264 40.43 -25.38 -32.79
C TRP A 264 39.65 -25.45 -34.09
N ALA A 265 38.57 -24.67 -34.24
CA ALA A 265 37.74 -24.67 -35.45
C ALA A 265 38.50 -24.22 -36.71
N VAL A 266 39.36 -23.19 -36.58
CA VAL A 266 40.21 -22.72 -37.66
C VAL A 266 41.21 -23.81 -38.09
N ILE A 267 41.82 -24.53 -37.14
CA ILE A 267 42.72 -25.65 -37.45
C ILE A 267 41.95 -26.79 -38.12
N ALA A 268 40.76 -27.14 -37.64
CA ALA A 268 39.88 -28.16 -38.20
C ALA A 268 39.38 -27.79 -39.63
N ALA A 269 39.05 -26.52 -39.85
CA ALA A 269 38.68 -26.04 -41.19
C ALA A 269 39.85 -26.14 -42.19
N ARG A 270 41.09 -25.81 -41.73
CA ARG A 270 42.28 -25.95 -42.59
C ARG A 270 42.58 -27.39 -42.94
N SER A 271 42.22 -28.34 -42.08
CA SER A 271 42.39 -29.79 -42.38
C SER A 271 41.24 -30.38 -43.21
N GLY A 272 40.22 -29.58 -43.57
CA GLY A 272 39.04 -30.01 -44.32
C GLY A 272 37.99 -30.77 -43.47
N ALA A 273 38.15 -30.81 -42.13
CA ALA A 273 37.20 -31.47 -41.23
C ALA A 273 35.94 -30.62 -40.96
N LEU A 274 36.04 -29.28 -41.11
CA LEU A 274 34.94 -28.33 -41.01
C LEU A 274 34.91 -27.42 -42.24
N SER A 275 33.70 -26.93 -42.60
CA SER A 275 33.55 -25.88 -43.59
C SER A 275 33.84 -24.49 -42.99
N VAL A 276 34.02 -23.47 -43.83
CA VAL A 276 34.15 -22.07 -43.40
C VAL A 276 32.88 -21.60 -42.71
N GLY A 277 31.72 -22.05 -43.23
CA GLY A 277 30.44 -21.80 -42.62
C GLY A 277 30.26 -22.46 -41.23
N ASP A 278 30.85 -23.64 -41.00
CA ASP A 278 30.84 -24.28 -39.69
C ASP A 278 31.59 -23.44 -38.64
N VAL A 279 32.68 -22.77 -39.03
CA VAL A 279 33.39 -21.84 -38.12
C VAL A 279 32.52 -20.65 -37.76
N SER A 280 31.81 -20.09 -38.75
CA SER A 280 30.89 -18.96 -38.49
C SER A 280 29.72 -19.37 -37.59
N LEU A 281 29.13 -20.54 -37.81
CA LEU A 281 28.06 -21.10 -36.96
C LEU A 281 28.55 -21.38 -35.56
N LEU A 282 29.76 -21.90 -35.38
CA LEU A 282 30.37 -22.15 -34.07
C LEU A 282 30.53 -20.87 -33.27
N ILE A 283 31.07 -19.80 -33.84
CA ILE A 283 31.24 -18.50 -33.19
C ILE A 283 29.88 -17.97 -32.72
N ALA A 284 28.89 -17.95 -33.62
CA ALA A 284 27.56 -17.46 -33.31
C ALA A 284 26.88 -18.32 -32.22
N ALA A 285 26.99 -19.64 -32.29
CA ALA A 285 26.37 -20.57 -31.37
C ALA A 285 26.99 -20.52 -29.96
N VAL A 286 28.32 -20.44 -29.85
CA VAL A 286 29.00 -20.31 -28.54
C VAL A 286 28.60 -19.00 -27.87
N ALA A 287 28.64 -17.89 -28.57
CA ALA A 287 28.22 -16.59 -28.04
C ALA A 287 26.74 -16.58 -27.61
N ALA A 288 25.86 -17.16 -28.42
CA ALA A 288 24.44 -17.24 -28.13
C ALA A 288 24.14 -18.16 -26.94
N VAL A 289 24.82 -19.31 -26.79
CA VAL A 289 24.68 -20.22 -25.63
C VAL A 289 25.13 -19.53 -24.35
N GLN A 290 26.27 -18.84 -24.38
CA GLN A 290 26.76 -18.10 -23.20
C GLN A 290 25.79 -16.98 -22.79
N GLY A 291 25.31 -16.18 -23.76
CA GLY A 291 24.32 -15.14 -23.53
C GLY A 291 22.97 -15.70 -23.02
N ALA A 292 22.49 -16.78 -23.61
CA ALA A 292 21.23 -17.42 -23.18
C ALA A 292 21.33 -18.02 -21.77
N LEU A 293 22.46 -18.63 -21.42
CA LEU A 293 22.72 -19.14 -20.06
C LEU A 293 22.74 -17.99 -19.05
N HIS A 294 23.44 -16.90 -19.35
CA HIS A 294 23.47 -15.73 -18.47
C HIS A 294 22.05 -15.15 -18.26
N ASN A 295 21.31 -14.92 -19.33
CA ASN A 295 19.94 -14.40 -19.30
C ASN A 295 18.97 -15.36 -18.57
N LEU A 296 19.12 -16.65 -18.76
CA LEU A 296 18.30 -17.67 -18.07
C LEU A 296 18.49 -17.61 -16.56
N VAL A 297 19.75 -17.60 -16.12
CA VAL A 297 20.08 -17.64 -14.70
C VAL A 297 19.72 -16.33 -14.00
N SER A 298 20.05 -15.18 -14.60
CA SER A 298 19.67 -13.87 -14.08
C SER A 298 18.15 -13.67 -14.09
N GLY A 299 17.46 -14.10 -15.13
CA GLY A 299 16.01 -14.07 -15.24
C GLY A 299 15.31 -14.91 -14.17
N ILE A 300 15.78 -16.13 -13.92
CA ILE A 300 15.25 -16.99 -12.84
C ILE A 300 15.47 -16.33 -11.47
N ALA A 301 16.64 -15.72 -11.23
CA ALA A 301 16.95 -15.05 -9.98
C ALA A 301 16.05 -13.82 -9.76
N ALA A 302 15.85 -12.98 -10.78
CA ALA A 302 14.97 -11.83 -10.73
C ALA A 302 13.50 -12.25 -10.51
N LEU A 303 13.02 -13.23 -11.29
CA LEU A 303 11.66 -13.77 -11.14
C LEU A 303 11.43 -14.35 -9.73
N HIS A 304 12.43 -15.02 -9.16
CA HIS A 304 12.34 -15.54 -7.79
C HIS A 304 12.13 -14.41 -6.78
N GLN A 305 12.88 -13.31 -6.90
CA GLN A 305 12.75 -12.14 -6.03
C GLN A 305 11.38 -11.47 -6.19
N ASP A 306 10.93 -11.27 -7.43
CA ASP A 306 9.62 -10.68 -7.71
C ASP A 306 8.47 -11.53 -7.16
N LEU A 307 8.57 -12.86 -7.25
CA LEU A 307 7.58 -13.78 -6.68
C LEU A 307 7.54 -13.76 -5.14
N ILE A 308 8.68 -13.52 -4.48
CA ILE A 308 8.69 -13.30 -3.02
C ILE A 308 7.93 -12.03 -2.68
N MET A 309 8.20 -10.92 -3.38
CA MET A 309 7.49 -9.66 -3.18
C MET A 309 5.99 -9.81 -3.49
N PHE A 310 5.64 -10.47 -4.59
CA PHE A 310 4.25 -10.79 -4.94
C PHE A 310 3.56 -11.69 -3.90
N GLY A 311 4.33 -12.43 -3.10
CA GLY A 311 3.82 -13.19 -1.96
C GLY A 311 3.11 -12.33 -0.92
N HIS A 312 3.57 -11.10 -0.68
CA HIS A 312 2.91 -10.14 0.22
C HIS A 312 1.56 -9.67 -0.34
N TYR A 313 1.48 -9.42 -1.66
CA TYR A 313 0.20 -9.15 -2.33
C TYR A 313 -0.79 -10.32 -2.16
N VAL A 314 -0.35 -11.56 -2.39
CA VAL A 314 -1.20 -12.74 -2.21
C VAL A 314 -1.64 -12.91 -0.76
N ALA A 315 -0.76 -12.62 0.21
CA ALA A 315 -1.10 -12.69 1.63
C ALA A 315 -2.20 -11.68 2.00
N VAL A 316 -2.11 -10.42 1.53
CA VAL A 316 -3.13 -9.40 1.80
C VAL A 316 -4.44 -9.72 1.07
N THR A 317 -4.37 -10.10 -0.22
CA THR A 317 -5.59 -10.36 -1.02
C THR A 317 -6.35 -11.62 -0.59
N ARG A 318 -5.69 -12.58 0.06
CA ARG A 318 -6.30 -13.80 0.60
C ARG A 318 -6.62 -13.72 2.08
N ALA A 319 -6.25 -12.63 2.76
CA ALA A 319 -6.61 -12.44 4.15
C ALA A 319 -8.14 -12.39 4.28
N GLY A 320 -8.66 -13.08 5.28
CA GLY A 320 -10.09 -13.05 5.63
C GLY A 320 -10.46 -11.73 6.33
N SER A 321 -11.75 -11.55 6.60
CA SER A 321 -12.23 -10.47 7.45
C SER A 321 -11.60 -10.57 8.85
N ASP A 322 -11.22 -9.44 9.40
CA ASP A 322 -10.67 -9.32 10.76
C ASP A 322 -11.75 -9.39 11.84
N LEU A 323 -13.01 -9.12 11.48
CA LEU A 323 -14.17 -9.28 12.34
C LEU A 323 -15.03 -10.44 11.82
N PRO A 324 -15.29 -11.46 12.65
CA PRO A 324 -16.13 -12.58 12.25
C PRO A 324 -17.58 -12.11 12.06
N VAL A 325 -18.16 -12.49 10.93
CA VAL A 325 -19.60 -12.29 10.64
C VAL A 325 -20.24 -13.66 10.54
N PRO A 326 -21.37 -13.92 11.24
CA PRO A 326 -22.09 -15.17 11.12
C PRO A 326 -22.54 -15.44 9.68
N ALA A 327 -22.72 -16.71 9.33
CA ALA A 327 -23.25 -17.11 8.03
C ALA A 327 -24.68 -16.58 7.80
N ASP A 328 -25.46 -16.46 8.87
CA ASP A 328 -26.79 -15.87 8.89
C ASP A 328 -26.82 -14.68 9.86
N PRO A 329 -26.45 -13.48 9.40
CA PRO A 329 -26.39 -12.28 10.24
C PRO A 329 -27.78 -11.81 10.61
N ARG A 330 -27.98 -11.47 11.89
CA ARG A 330 -29.24 -10.89 12.35
C ARG A 330 -29.42 -9.47 11.82
N GLN A 331 -30.68 -9.12 11.54
CA GLN A 331 -31.03 -7.74 11.26
C GLN A 331 -31.02 -6.92 12.55
N LEU A 332 -30.47 -5.72 12.49
CA LEU A 332 -30.44 -4.78 13.61
C LEU A 332 -31.79 -4.03 13.65
N PRO A 333 -32.55 -4.11 14.75
CA PRO A 333 -33.77 -3.32 14.88
C PRO A 333 -33.43 -1.81 14.97
N ARG A 334 -34.45 -0.95 14.76
CA ARG A 334 -34.34 0.45 15.10
C ARG A 334 -34.22 0.57 16.62
N LEU A 335 -33.31 1.40 17.11
CA LEU A 335 -33.04 1.55 18.55
C LEU A 335 -34.30 2.07 19.27
N SER A 336 -34.79 1.31 20.19
CA SER A 336 -36.02 1.62 20.95
C SER A 336 -35.86 1.51 22.47
N HIS A 337 -35.00 0.62 22.92
CA HIS A 337 -34.75 0.41 24.35
C HIS A 337 -33.39 0.98 24.77
N GLY A 338 -32.33 0.50 24.14
CA GLY A 338 -30.99 0.99 24.43
C GLY A 338 -29.88 0.06 24.00
N ILE A 339 -28.67 0.48 24.33
CA ILE A 339 -27.44 -0.27 24.07
C ILE A 339 -26.83 -0.64 25.42
N GLU A 340 -26.50 -1.93 25.61
CA GLU A 340 -25.98 -2.43 26.87
C GLU A 340 -24.61 -3.07 26.70
N PHE A 341 -23.67 -2.67 27.52
CA PHE A 341 -22.38 -3.33 27.73
C PHE A 341 -22.49 -4.16 29.00
N SER A 342 -22.19 -5.45 28.91
CA SER A 342 -22.28 -6.41 30.01
C SER A 342 -20.92 -7.08 30.22
N ASP A 343 -20.28 -6.81 31.37
CA ASP A 343 -18.94 -7.32 31.75
C ASP A 343 -17.90 -7.23 30.63
N VAL A 344 -17.78 -6.05 30.00
CA VAL A 344 -16.93 -5.87 28.83
C VAL A 344 -15.47 -5.70 29.23
N TRP A 345 -14.62 -6.61 28.72
CA TRP A 345 -13.16 -6.58 28.85
C TRP A 345 -12.52 -6.44 27.49
N PHE A 346 -11.54 -5.53 27.40
CA PHE A 346 -10.84 -5.29 26.14
C PHE A 346 -9.37 -4.93 26.33
N ARG A 347 -8.52 -5.46 25.41
CA ARG A 347 -7.12 -5.06 25.18
C ARG A 347 -6.77 -5.19 23.71
N TYR A 348 -5.86 -4.36 23.18
CA TYR A 348 -5.51 -4.35 21.76
C TYR A 348 -4.73 -5.59 21.33
N SER A 349 -3.95 -6.20 22.22
CA SER A 349 -3.29 -7.49 21.99
C SER A 349 -3.13 -8.27 23.29
N ASP A 350 -2.83 -9.58 23.19
CA ASP A 350 -2.63 -10.43 24.38
C ASP A 350 -1.41 -10.03 25.22
N ARG A 351 -0.50 -9.27 24.66
CA ARG A 351 0.71 -8.76 25.34
C ARG A 351 0.47 -7.44 26.05
N HIS A 352 -0.63 -6.74 25.75
CA HIS A 352 -0.96 -5.46 26.36
C HIS A 352 -1.82 -5.63 27.61
N PRO A 353 -1.74 -4.69 28.56
CA PRO A 353 -2.63 -4.68 29.72
C PRO A 353 -4.09 -4.48 29.27
N TRP A 354 -5.01 -4.86 30.13
CA TRP A 354 -6.43 -4.58 29.93
C TRP A 354 -6.69 -3.07 29.91
N ILE A 355 -7.33 -2.59 28.86
CA ILE A 355 -7.76 -1.20 28.70
C ILE A 355 -9.16 -1.00 29.32
N LEU A 356 -10.06 -1.98 29.10
CA LEU A 356 -11.38 -2.01 29.76
C LEU A 356 -11.45 -3.27 30.62
N ARG A 357 -12.10 -3.13 31.79
CA ARG A 357 -12.09 -4.14 32.87
C ARG A 357 -13.48 -4.26 33.48
N GLY A 358 -14.29 -5.19 32.95
CA GLY A 358 -15.63 -5.44 33.47
C GLY A 358 -16.51 -4.20 33.39
N VAL A 359 -16.63 -3.63 32.20
CA VAL A 359 -17.46 -2.44 32.00
C VAL A 359 -18.90 -2.85 31.82
N ASP A 360 -19.77 -2.39 32.74
CA ASP A 360 -21.21 -2.45 32.65
C ASP A 360 -21.76 -1.04 32.40
N LEU A 361 -22.41 -0.84 31.26
CA LEU A 361 -22.92 0.46 30.81
C LEU A 361 -24.22 0.28 30.04
N PHE A 362 -25.25 1.05 30.44
CA PHE A 362 -26.49 1.14 29.67
C PHE A 362 -26.64 2.54 29.05
N ILE A 363 -26.91 2.60 27.76
CA ILE A 363 -27.17 3.81 26.97
C ILE A 363 -28.64 3.76 26.55
N PRO A 364 -29.57 4.46 27.26
CA PRO A 364 -30.99 4.43 26.95
C PRO A 364 -31.29 5.08 25.60
N ALA A 365 -32.26 4.54 24.85
CA ALA A 365 -32.72 5.14 23.61
C ALA A 365 -33.29 6.55 23.87
N GLY A 366 -32.98 7.50 22.97
CA GLY A 366 -33.45 8.89 23.05
C GLY A 366 -32.77 9.73 24.15
N ARG A 367 -31.72 9.22 24.81
CA ARG A 367 -31.00 9.93 25.84
C ARG A 367 -29.54 10.22 25.46
N ALA A 368 -29.02 11.28 26.07
CA ALA A 368 -27.63 11.67 25.95
C ALA A 368 -26.80 11.09 27.11
N VAL A 369 -25.82 10.23 26.82
CA VAL A 369 -24.88 9.71 27.79
C VAL A 369 -23.51 10.33 27.58
N ALA A 370 -22.95 10.95 28.64
CA ALA A 370 -21.61 11.50 28.59
C ALA A 370 -20.61 10.55 29.26
N ILE A 371 -19.45 10.33 28.61
CA ILE A 371 -18.34 9.54 29.16
C ILE A 371 -17.21 10.50 29.50
N VAL A 372 -16.87 10.60 30.77
CA VAL A 372 -15.80 11.46 31.28
C VAL A 372 -14.70 10.62 31.94
N GLY A 373 -13.50 11.14 32.02
CA GLY A 373 -12.34 10.47 32.63
C GLY A 373 -11.02 11.05 32.13
N LEU A 374 -9.95 10.74 32.80
CA LEU A 374 -8.61 11.18 32.43
C LEU A 374 -8.17 10.58 31.07
N ASN A 375 -7.11 11.17 30.50
CA ASN A 375 -6.51 10.61 29.30
C ASN A 375 -6.01 9.19 29.58
N GLY A 376 -6.25 8.26 28.63
CA GLY A 376 -5.92 6.84 28.80
C GLY A 376 -6.91 6.02 29.62
N ALA A 377 -8.01 6.60 30.13
CA ALA A 377 -9.02 5.86 30.89
C ALA A 377 -9.80 4.80 30.09
N GLY A 378 -9.75 4.84 28.74
CA GLY A 378 -10.43 3.90 27.86
C GLY A 378 -11.64 4.46 27.12
N LYS A 379 -11.91 5.78 27.18
CA LYS A 379 -13.08 6.44 26.56
C LYS A 379 -13.17 6.17 25.03
N SER A 380 -12.13 6.49 24.28
CA SER A 380 -12.12 6.26 22.82
C SER A 380 -12.15 4.76 22.47
N THR A 381 -11.69 3.90 23.39
CA THR A 381 -11.79 2.44 23.24
C THR A 381 -13.24 1.97 23.33
N LEU A 382 -14.04 2.53 24.27
CA LEU A 382 -15.48 2.26 24.34
C LEU A 382 -16.19 2.62 23.02
N VAL A 383 -15.85 3.78 22.44
CA VAL A 383 -16.41 4.20 21.14
C VAL A 383 -15.99 3.24 20.02
N LYS A 384 -14.72 2.82 20.00
CA LYS A 384 -14.26 1.84 19.00
C LYS A 384 -15.02 0.52 19.08
N LEU A 385 -15.33 0.06 20.29
CA LEU A 385 -16.16 -1.13 20.50
C LEU A 385 -17.62 -0.90 20.12
N LEU A 386 -18.19 0.26 20.45
CA LEU A 386 -19.57 0.64 20.09
C LEU A 386 -19.77 0.70 18.56
N CYS A 387 -18.76 1.20 17.83
CA CYS A 387 -18.74 1.18 16.37
C CYS A 387 -18.39 -0.18 15.77
N ARG A 388 -18.14 -1.17 16.62
CA ARG A 388 -17.62 -2.48 16.23
C ARG A 388 -16.41 -2.36 15.30
N PHE A 389 -15.44 -1.51 15.65
CA PHE A 389 -14.10 -1.51 15.05
C PHE A 389 -13.23 -2.61 15.66
N TYR A 390 -13.64 -3.11 16.82
CA TYR A 390 -13.11 -4.26 17.54
C TYR A 390 -14.26 -5.01 18.19
N ASP A 391 -14.09 -6.30 18.41
CA ASP A 391 -14.97 -7.09 19.28
C ASP A 391 -14.34 -7.21 20.69
N PRO A 392 -15.12 -7.18 21.77
CA PRO A 392 -14.61 -7.38 23.13
C PRO A 392 -14.08 -8.81 23.30
N GLN A 393 -13.01 -9.00 24.12
CA GLN A 393 -12.50 -10.33 24.42
C GLN A 393 -13.37 -11.10 25.44
N ARG A 394 -14.06 -10.36 26.34
CA ARG A 394 -15.03 -10.93 27.28
C ARG A 394 -16.23 -10.01 27.37
N GLY A 395 -17.36 -10.57 27.81
CA GLY A 395 -18.61 -9.83 27.87
C GLY A 395 -19.28 -9.67 26.51
N SER A 396 -20.26 -8.81 26.45
CA SER A 396 -21.03 -8.54 25.23
C SER A 396 -21.50 -7.09 25.17
N ILE A 397 -21.78 -6.63 23.96
CA ILE A 397 -22.45 -5.37 23.69
C ILE A 397 -23.71 -5.70 22.91
N THR A 398 -24.86 -5.32 23.44
CA THR A 398 -26.15 -5.61 22.82
C THR A 398 -26.85 -4.31 22.42
N TRP A 399 -27.56 -4.37 21.30
CA TRP A 399 -28.43 -3.34 20.76
C TRP A 399 -29.86 -3.85 20.81
N ASP A 400 -30.67 -3.30 21.71
CA ASP A 400 -32.03 -3.82 21.99
C ASP A 400 -32.02 -5.35 22.23
N GLY A 401 -31.05 -5.85 22.99
CA GLY A 401 -30.88 -7.29 23.30
C GLY A 401 -30.21 -8.10 22.19
N VAL A 402 -29.90 -7.53 21.01
CA VAL A 402 -29.18 -8.21 19.94
C VAL A 402 -27.67 -7.95 20.08
N ASP A 403 -26.89 -9.01 20.29
CA ASP A 403 -25.43 -8.89 20.32
C ASP A 403 -24.91 -8.35 18.97
N ILE A 404 -24.16 -7.25 19.00
CA ILE A 404 -23.65 -6.59 17.79
C ILE A 404 -22.70 -7.48 16.98
N ARG A 405 -22.12 -8.52 17.59
CA ARG A 405 -21.29 -9.52 16.89
C ARG A 405 -22.09 -10.39 15.92
N LEU A 406 -23.40 -10.51 16.14
CA LEU A 406 -24.32 -11.28 15.28
C LEU A 406 -24.85 -10.49 14.08
N VAL A 407 -24.50 -9.20 13.96
CA VAL A 407 -24.94 -8.28 12.91
C VAL A 407 -23.78 -8.00 11.94
N ARG A 408 -24.04 -7.67 10.69
CA ARG A 408 -22.98 -7.16 9.80
C ARG A 408 -22.46 -5.81 10.30
N PRO A 409 -21.14 -5.59 10.33
CA PRO A 409 -20.59 -4.30 10.75
C PRO A 409 -21.14 -3.11 9.96
N GLU A 410 -21.39 -3.30 8.66
CA GLU A 410 -21.97 -2.28 7.79
C GLU A 410 -23.38 -1.90 8.22
N ASP A 411 -24.23 -2.87 8.57
CA ASP A 411 -25.61 -2.66 8.99
C ASP A 411 -25.67 -1.90 10.32
N LEU A 412 -24.79 -2.27 11.29
CA LEU A 412 -24.61 -1.51 12.53
C LEU A 412 -24.21 -0.07 12.23
N ARG A 413 -23.16 0.12 11.43
CA ARG A 413 -22.63 1.45 11.11
C ARG A 413 -23.59 2.30 10.30
N HIS A 414 -24.52 1.71 9.55
CA HIS A 414 -25.63 2.44 8.93
C HIS A 414 -26.57 3.08 9.95
N ARG A 415 -26.64 2.55 11.17
CA ARG A 415 -27.41 3.11 12.28
C ARG A 415 -26.66 4.18 13.08
N LEU A 416 -25.37 4.39 12.79
CA LEU A 416 -24.50 5.30 13.52
C LEU A 416 -24.19 6.56 12.70
N THR A 417 -24.01 7.66 13.38
CA THR A 417 -23.29 8.84 12.88
C THR A 417 -22.30 9.31 13.94
N GLY A 418 -21.22 9.99 13.56
CA GLY A 418 -20.27 10.42 14.57
C GLY A 418 -19.22 11.40 14.06
N LEU A 419 -18.66 12.14 15.02
CA LEU A 419 -17.47 12.94 14.90
C LEU A 419 -16.43 12.35 15.84
N PHE A 420 -15.24 12.01 15.32
CA PHE A 420 -14.09 11.53 16.08
C PHE A 420 -13.09 12.67 16.30
N GLN A 421 -12.29 12.56 17.36
CA GLN A 421 -11.25 13.53 17.70
C GLN A 421 -10.21 13.68 16.57
N ASP A 422 -9.82 12.57 15.96
CA ASP A 422 -8.86 12.44 14.85
C ASP A 422 -9.56 12.44 13.48
N HIS A 423 -10.48 13.37 13.27
CA HIS A 423 -11.23 13.48 12.02
C HIS A 423 -10.31 13.74 10.82
N MET A 424 -10.59 13.06 9.68
CA MET A 424 -9.84 13.24 8.45
C MET A 424 -10.11 14.59 7.79
N THR A 425 -9.03 15.19 7.29
CA THR A 425 -9.04 16.28 6.33
C THR A 425 -8.79 15.68 4.95
N TYR A 426 -9.81 15.71 4.09
CA TYR A 426 -9.67 15.15 2.75
C TYR A 426 -9.21 16.23 1.77
N ASP A 427 -8.18 15.92 0.99
CA ASP A 427 -7.69 16.75 -0.12
C ASP A 427 -8.67 16.73 -1.29
N MET A 428 -9.87 17.30 -1.08
CA MET A 428 -11.01 17.28 -1.99
C MET A 428 -11.72 18.64 -1.94
N SER A 429 -12.79 18.82 -2.73
CA SER A 429 -13.62 20.02 -2.65
C SER A 429 -14.33 20.16 -1.30
N ALA A 430 -14.77 21.37 -0.96
CA ALA A 430 -15.56 21.61 0.25
C ALA A 430 -16.85 20.80 0.24
N ALA A 431 -17.51 20.66 -0.92
CA ALA A 431 -18.70 19.84 -1.08
C ALA A 431 -18.41 18.36 -0.81
N ASP A 432 -17.33 17.81 -1.38
CA ASP A 432 -16.95 16.41 -1.17
C ASP A 432 -16.63 16.14 0.30
N ASN A 433 -15.91 17.07 0.95
CA ASN A 433 -15.59 16.96 2.37
C ASN A 433 -16.82 16.84 3.28
N VAL A 434 -17.92 17.45 2.92
CA VAL A 434 -19.20 17.31 3.65
C VAL A 434 -19.96 16.06 3.20
N SER A 435 -20.05 15.84 1.88
CA SER A 435 -20.93 14.81 1.30
C SER A 435 -20.43 13.38 1.49
N ILE A 436 -19.14 13.17 1.76
CA ILE A 436 -18.57 11.85 2.06
C ILE A 436 -19.22 11.19 3.29
N GLY A 437 -19.89 11.95 4.14
CA GLY A 437 -20.70 11.42 5.25
C GLY A 437 -21.83 10.50 4.80
N PHE A 438 -22.35 10.68 3.58
CA PHE A 438 -23.36 9.83 2.97
C PHE A 438 -23.28 9.89 1.43
N VAL A 439 -22.37 9.12 0.86
CA VAL A 439 -22.00 9.14 -0.56
C VAL A 439 -23.19 8.95 -1.51
N ALA A 440 -24.24 8.23 -1.10
CA ALA A 440 -25.44 8.05 -1.92
C ALA A 440 -26.21 9.36 -2.23
N ALA A 441 -26.01 10.42 -1.43
CA ALA A 441 -26.61 11.73 -1.64
C ALA A 441 -25.56 12.83 -1.94
N ARG A 442 -24.37 12.45 -2.42
CA ARG A 442 -23.23 13.37 -2.61
C ARG A 442 -23.52 14.56 -3.53
N ASP A 443 -24.45 14.40 -4.48
CA ASP A 443 -24.79 15.42 -5.46
C ASP A 443 -25.90 16.37 -4.99
N ASP A 444 -26.48 16.13 -3.79
CA ASP A 444 -27.54 16.95 -3.21
C ASP A 444 -26.95 18.21 -2.55
N ARG A 445 -26.81 19.27 -3.33
CA ARG A 445 -26.22 20.55 -2.90
C ARG A 445 -27.03 21.25 -1.79
N GLU A 446 -28.35 21.15 -1.81
CA GLU A 446 -29.19 21.74 -0.77
C GLU A 446 -28.96 21.03 0.58
N ARG A 447 -28.90 19.72 0.57
CA ARG A 447 -28.59 18.92 1.76
C ARG A 447 -27.18 19.18 2.29
N ILE A 448 -26.17 19.35 1.40
CA ILE A 448 -24.80 19.72 1.78
C ILE A 448 -24.82 21.07 2.51
N ARG A 449 -25.44 22.09 1.93
CA ARG A 449 -25.53 23.41 2.55
C ARG A 449 -26.32 23.40 3.86
N ALA A 450 -27.43 22.65 3.91
CA ALA A 450 -28.21 22.49 5.15
C ALA A 450 -27.39 21.85 6.27
N ALA A 451 -26.54 20.86 5.97
CA ALA A 451 -25.64 20.26 6.94
C ALA A 451 -24.55 21.25 7.38
N ALA A 452 -23.97 22.01 6.46
CA ALA A 452 -22.96 23.02 6.76
C ALA A 452 -23.54 24.18 7.62
N ARG A 453 -24.78 24.62 7.35
CA ARG A 453 -25.50 25.60 8.19
C ARG A 453 -25.69 25.10 9.62
N ARG A 454 -26.10 23.83 9.78
CA ARG A 454 -26.27 23.21 11.10
C ARG A 454 -24.94 23.13 11.87
N ALA A 455 -23.84 22.88 11.16
CA ALA A 455 -22.49 22.84 11.74
C ALA A 455 -21.84 24.22 11.92
N GLY A 456 -22.45 25.30 11.45
CA GLY A 456 -21.93 26.67 11.56
C GLY A 456 -20.73 26.93 10.65
N ILE A 457 -20.68 26.32 9.45
CA ILE A 457 -19.57 26.48 8.50
C ILE A 457 -20.03 26.91 7.10
N ASP A 458 -21.35 27.03 6.83
CA ASP A 458 -21.88 27.37 5.51
C ASP A 458 -21.35 28.71 5.00
N ASP A 459 -21.39 29.77 5.80
CA ASP A 459 -20.92 31.09 5.43
C ASP A 459 -19.45 31.06 4.97
N LYS A 460 -18.62 30.34 5.71
CA LYS A 460 -17.21 30.19 5.35
C LYS A 460 -17.05 29.41 4.05
N LEU A 461 -17.73 28.27 3.89
CA LEU A 461 -17.60 27.47 2.68
C LEU A 461 -18.19 28.18 1.45
N ALA A 462 -19.29 28.92 1.61
CA ALA A 462 -19.90 29.71 0.55
C ALA A 462 -19.02 30.90 0.15
N SER A 463 -18.24 31.48 1.06
CA SER A 463 -17.34 32.61 0.80
C SER A 463 -16.00 32.21 0.18
N LEU A 464 -15.73 30.93 -0.03
CA LEU A 464 -14.54 30.48 -0.72
C LEU A 464 -14.58 30.90 -2.20
N PRO A 465 -13.42 31.04 -2.88
CA PRO A 465 -13.37 31.58 -4.25
C PRO A 465 -14.30 30.90 -5.24
N ARG A 466 -14.39 29.56 -5.20
CA ARG A 466 -15.34 28.77 -6.00
C ARG A 466 -16.48 28.19 -5.13
N GLY A 467 -16.77 28.82 -3.99
CA GLY A 467 -17.76 28.35 -3.02
C GLY A 467 -17.47 26.90 -2.61
N TYR A 468 -18.48 26.05 -2.65
CA TYR A 468 -18.37 24.63 -2.30
C TYR A 468 -17.54 23.79 -3.27
N ASP A 469 -17.23 24.27 -4.46
CA ASP A 469 -16.37 23.57 -5.42
C ASP A 469 -14.89 23.91 -5.24
N THR A 470 -14.54 24.79 -4.30
CA THR A 470 -13.16 25.09 -3.94
C THR A 470 -12.47 23.86 -3.36
N LEU A 471 -11.29 23.50 -3.88
CA LEU A 471 -10.43 22.46 -3.31
C LEU A 471 -9.87 22.93 -1.96
N LEU A 472 -9.98 22.08 -0.95
CA LEU A 472 -9.45 22.35 0.40
C LEU A 472 -8.00 21.84 0.55
N THR A 473 -7.26 21.86 -0.53
CA THR A 473 -5.85 21.43 -0.59
C THR A 473 -5.11 22.19 -1.66
N ARG A 474 -3.78 22.22 -1.55
CA ARG A 474 -2.86 22.73 -2.57
C ARG A 474 -2.04 21.60 -3.23
N MET A 475 -2.42 20.33 -3.07
CA MET A 475 -1.64 19.21 -3.62
C MET A 475 -1.90 18.88 -5.09
N PHE A 476 -2.99 19.38 -5.69
CA PHE A 476 -3.43 18.97 -7.03
C PHE A 476 -3.46 20.17 -8.00
N PHE A 477 -2.37 20.94 -8.03
CA PHE A 477 -2.23 22.03 -9.00
C PHE A 477 -1.60 21.57 -10.30
N GLU A 478 -2.09 22.10 -11.42
CA GLU A 478 -1.33 22.18 -12.66
C GLU A 478 -0.34 23.33 -12.58
N GLU A 479 0.80 23.27 -13.31
CA GLU A 479 1.87 24.27 -13.22
C GLU A 479 1.36 25.70 -13.48
N ASP A 480 0.36 25.84 -14.37
CA ASP A 480 -0.27 27.13 -14.73
C ASP A 480 -1.18 27.70 -13.64
N GLU A 481 -1.57 26.89 -12.65
CA GLU A 481 -2.50 27.24 -11.58
C GLU A 481 -1.82 27.57 -10.25
N ALA A 482 -0.50 27.40 -10.15
CA ALA A 482 0.25 27.53 -8.89
C ALA A 482 0.16 28.91 -8.24
N ASP A 483 -0.01 29.96 -9.03
CA ASP A 483 -0.09 31.36 -8.59
C ASP A 483 -1.53 31.88 -8.48
N ASP A 484 -2.56 31.06 -8.81
CA ASP A 484 -3.97 31.48 -8.71
C ASP A 484 -4.45 31.38 -7.25
N PRO A 485 -4.73 32.54 -6.58
CA PRO A 485 -5.22 32.54 -5.21
C PRO A 485 -6.61 31.91 -5.05
N GLU A 486 -7.34 31.69 -6.16
CA GLU A 486 -8.67 31.05 -6.16
C GLU A 486 -8.59 29.54 -6.11
N ILE A 487 -7.39 28.96 -6.32
CA ILE A 487 -7.19 27.51 -6.35
C ILE A 487 -6.56 27.07 -5.04
N GLY A 488 -7.30 26.23 -4.30
CA GLY A 488 -6.84 25.56 -3.11
C GLY A 488 -6.71 26.43 -1.85
N VAL A 489 -7.66 26.28 -0.97
CA VAL A 489 -7.70 26.99 0.32
C VAL A 489 -7.48 25.99 1.46
N GLN A 490 -6.59 26.35 2.40
CA GLN A 490 -6.45 25.60 3.64
C GLN A 490 -7.38 26.18 4.71
N LEU A 491 -8.18 25.35 5.32
CA LEU A 491 -9.03 25.71 6.46
C LEU A 491 -8.22 25.71 7.76
N SER A 492 -8.60 26.55 8.72
CA SER A 492 -8.08 26.48 10.09
C SER A 492 -8.55 25.21 10.81
N GLY A 493 -7.87 24.81 11.89
CA GLY A 493 -8.25 23.62 12.67
C GLY A 493 -9.72 23.64 13.10
N GLY A 494 -10.22 24.77 13.60
CA GLY A 494 -11.62 24.91 13.99
C GLY A 494 -12.60 24.89 12.81
N GLN A 495 -12.19 25.37 11.61
CA GLN A 495 -12.99 25.25 10.40
C GLN A 495 -13.05 23.80 9.91
N TRP A 496 -11.94 23.07 9.98
CA TRP A 496 -11.89 21.64 9.69
C TRP A 496 -12.80 20.84 10.62
N GLN A 497 -12.79 21.16 11.92
CA GLN A 497 -13.64 20.48 12.90
C GLN A 497 -15.13 20.71 12.61
N ARG A 498 -15.53 21.96 12.28
CA ARG A 498 -16.91 22.25 11.87
C ARG A 498 -17.27 21.59 10.53
N THR A 499 -16.33 21.44 9.62
CA THR A 499 -16.52 20.68 8.38
C THR A 499 -16.73 19.18 8.67
N ALA A 500 -15.96 18.61 9.59
CA ALA A 500 -16.16 17.22 10.05
C ALA A 500 -17.51 17.02 10.77
N LEU A 501 -17.95 18.03 11.54
CA LEU A 501 -19.30 18.05 12.14
C LEU A 501 -20.39 18.13 11.05
N ALA A 502 -20.20 18.96 10.01
CA ALA A 502 -21.12 19.03 8.86
C ALA A 502 -21.22 17.67 8.15
N ARG A 503 -20.12 16.93 8.03
CA ARG A 503 -20.07 15.56 7.50
C ARG A 503 -20.95 14.61 8.32
N ALA A 504 -20.84 14.65 9.64
CA ALA A 504 -21.69 13.86 10.54
C ALA A 504 -23.17 14.24 10.40
N MET A 505 -23.47 15.53 10.30
CA MET A 505 -24.84 16.05 10.13
C MET A 505 -25.42 15.76 8.73
N PHE A 506 -24.58 15.70 7.69
CA PHE A 506 -24.99 15.33 6.34
C PHE A 506 -25.47 13.88 6.26
N ARG A 507 -24.90 13.00 7.06
CA ARG A 507 -25.37 11.61 7.19
C ARG A 507 -26.82 11.56 7.65
N GLY A 508 -27.30 12.59 8.32
CA GLY A 508 -28.67 12.75 8.79
C GLY A 508 -28.97 11.98 10.07
N TYR A 509 -30.26 11.94 10.44
CA TYR A 509 -30.71 11.22 11.65
C TYR A 509 -30.34 9.74 11.56
N ARG A 510 -29.65 9.27 12.59
CA ARG A 510 -29.32 7.88 12.84
C ARG A 510 -29.76 7.51 14.25
N ASP A 511 -29.84 6.23 14.52
CA ASP A 511 -30.29 5.75 15.83
C ASP A 511 -29.31 6.14 16.95
N LEU A 512 -28.01 6.27 16.65
CA LEU A 512 -27.01 6.72 17.61
C LEU A 512 -26.07 7.76 16.99
N MET A 513 -25.83 8.86 17.74
CA MET A 513 -24.84 9.88 17.44
C MET A 513 -23.67 9.81 18.40
N ILE A 514 -22.45 9.74 17.90
CA ILE A 514 -21.22 9.70 18.70
C ILE A 514 -20.47 11.02 18.47
N LEU A 515 -20.10 11.68 19.55
CA LEU A 515 -19.39 12.95 19.54
C LEU A 515 -18.17 12.85 20.46
N ASP A 516 -16.99 12.65 19.84
CA ASP A 516 -15.73 12.57 20.56
C ASP A 516 -14.99 13.91 20.43
N GLU A 517 -14.99 14.68 21.52
CA GLU A 517 -14.40 16.01 21.65
C GLU A 517 -14.85 17.01 20.55
N PRO A 518 -16.17 17.27 20.39
CA PRO A 518 -16.69 18.04 19.27
C PRO A 518 -16.24 19.50 19.23
N SER A 519 -15.68 20.04 20.31
CA SER A 519 -15.20 21.42 20.44
C SER A 519 -13.69 21.54 20.69
N ALA A 520 -12.90 20.48 20.45
CA ALA A 520 -11.45 20.53 20.63
C ALA A 520 -10.81 21.60 19.73
N GLY A 521 -9.96 22.47 20.29
CA GLY A 521 -9.24 23.49 19.51
C GLY A 521 -10.07 24.68 19.02
N LEU A 522 -11.33 24.79 19.46
CA LEU A 522 -12.17 25.98 19.20
C LEU A 522 -11.92 27.07 20.26
N ASP A 523 -12.09 28.32 19.83
CA ASP A 523 -12.21 29.45 20.74
C ASP A 523 -13.53 29.36 21.55
N PRO A 524 -13.68 30.07 22.68
CA PRO A 524 -14.83 29.94 23.58
C PRO A 524 -16.17 30.28 22.93
N GLU A 525 -16.20 31.22 21.95
CA GLU A 525 -17.43 31.62 21.26
C GLU A 525 -17.86 30.53 20.26
N ALA A 526 -16.91 30.04 19.45
CA ALA A 526 -17.13 28.94 18.53
C ALA A 526 -17.49 27.63 19.26
N GLU A 527 -16.92 27.41 20.44
CA GLU A 527 -17.26 26.28 21.30
C GLU A 527 -18.71 26.36 21.77
N ALA A 528 -19.15 27.50 22.30
CA ALA A 528 -20.53 27.72 22.73
C ALA A 528 -21.53 27.51 21.59
N ASP A 529 -21.21 28.01 20.38
CA ASP A 529 -22.03 27.83 19.19
C ASP A 529 -22.13 26.35 18.78
N VAL A 530 -21.01 25.63 18.70
CA VAL A 530 -20.99 24.18 18.40
C VAL A 530 -21.79 23.40 19.44
N HIS A 531 -21.68 23.76 20.73
CA HIS A 531 -22.45 23.15 21.81
C HIS A 531 -23.95 23.34 21.63
N ALA A 532 -24.38 24.58 21.43
CA ALA A 532 -25.80 24.91 21.24
C ALA A 532 -26.37 24.15 20.03
N ARG A 533 -25.67 24.16 18.91
CA ARG A 533 -26.07 23.45 17.68
C ARG A 533 -26.13 21.94 17.87
N THR A 534 -25.13 21.37 18.54
CA THR A 534 -25.07 19.94 18.82
C THR A 534 -26.17 19.52 19.79
N ARG A 535 -26.47 20.32 20.79
CA ARG A 535 -27.58 20.07 21.74
C ARG A 535 -28.92 20.04 21.04
N ASN A 536 -29.22 21.04 20.22
CA ASN A 536 -30.46 21.09 19.44
C ASN A 536 -30.59 19.89 18.48
N GLN A 537 -29.48 19.41 17.94
CA GLN A 537 -29.45 18.25 17.03
C GLN A 537 -29.63 16.91 17.78
N ARG A 538 -29.32 16.86 19.08
CA ARG A 538 -29.45 15.67 19.93
C ARG A 538 -30.83 15.54 20.58
N GLU A 539 -31.66 16.57 20.61
CA GLU A 539 -32.97 16.49 21.23
C GLU A 539 -33.78 15.31 20.69
N GLY A 540 -34.10 14.35 21.57
CA GLY A 540 -34.80 13.12 21.23
C GLY A 540 -33.98 12.06 20.50
N ALA A 541 -32.67 12.27 20.28
CA ALA A 541 -31.77 11.29 19.67
C ALA A 541 -30.88 10.65 20.71
N THR A 542 -30.62 9.34 20.57
CA THR A 542 -29.61 8.66 21.41
C THR A 542 -28.23 9.20 21.05
N SER A 543 -27.48 9.64 22.05
CA SER A 543 -26.14 10.16 21.80
C SER A 543 -25.13 9.77 22.89
N VAL A 544 -23.87 9.57 22.46
CA VAL A 544 -22.72 9.38 23.32
C VAL A 544 -21.76 10.54 23.13
N LEU A 545 -21.46 11.23 24.21
CA LEU A 545 -20.53 12.35 24.26
C LEU A 545 -19.28 11.95 24.99
N ILE A 546 -18.14 12.21 24.38
CA ILE A 546 -16.86 12.19 25.08
C ILE A 546 -16.33 13.61 25.10
N SER A 547 -16.06 14.13 26.27
CA SER A 547 -15.42 15.43 26.43
C SER A 547 -14.59 15.46 27.70
N HIS A 548 -13.44 16.10 27.60
CA HIS A 548 -12.66 16.49 28.76
C HIS A 548 -13.13 17.86 29.34
N ARG A 549 -14.00 18.58 28.59
CA ARG A 549 -14.61 19.87 29.02
C ARG A 549 -15.94 19.59 29.71
N LEU A 550 -15.94 19.71 31.04
CA LEU A 550 -17.06 19.27 31.86
C LEU A 550 -18.31 20.15 31.71
N ASN A 551 -18.15 21.41 31.27
CA ASN A 551 -19.30 22.25 30.90
C ASN A 551 -20.13 21.65 29.75
N THR A 552 -19.48 20.93 28.82
CA THR A 552 -20.13 20.26 27.69
C THR A 552 -20.99 19.08 28.13
N VAL A 553 -20.55 18.36 29.14
CA VAL A 553 -21.20 17.11 29.57
C VAL A 553 -22.26 17.35 30.63
N ARG A 554 -22.31 18.55 31.23
CA ARG A 554 -23.28 18.94 32.23
C ARG A 554 -24.73 18.71 31.81
N ASP A 555 -25.01 19.00 30.51
CA ASP A 555 -26.36 18.91 29.94
C ASP A 555 -26.68 17.47 29.41
N ALA A 556 -25.87 16.47 29.72
CA ALA A 556 -26.20 15.09 29.39
C ALA A 556 -27.20 14.51 30.41
N ASP A 557 -28.11 13.66 29.89
CA ASP A 557 -29.10 12.99 30.77
C ASP A 557 -28.43 12.04 31.78
N HIS A 558 -27.28 11.49 31.42
CA HIS A 558 -26.51 10.58 32.25
C HIS A 558 -25.01 10.75 32.02
N ILE A 559 -24.25 10.80 33.10
CA ILE A 559 -22.78 10.95 33.05
C ILE A 559 -22.15 9.72 33.68
N VAL A 560 -21.14 9.18 32.98
CA VAL A 560 -20.39 8.01 33.42
C VAL A 560 -18.92 8.39 33.54
N VAL A 561 -18.34 8.12 34.70
CA VAL A 561 -16.93 8.38 35.01
C VAL A 561 -16.12 7.10 34.83
N LEU A 562 -15.21 7.13 33.87
CA LEU A 562 -14.31 6.02 33.56
C LEU A 562 -12.93 6.29 34.20
N GLU A 563 -12.43 5.37 35.01
CA GLU A 563 -11.11 5.42 35.62
C GLU A 563 -10.43 4.04 35.52
N GLN A 564 -9.20 4.00 35.02
CA GLN A 564 -8.40 2.77 34.85
C GLN A 564 -9.15 1.61 34.18
N GLY A 565 -10.02 1.94 33.21
CA GLY A 565 -10.77 0.97 32.43
C GLY A 565 -12.05 0.43 33.07
N ALA A 566 -12.46 0.96 34.23
CA ALA A 566 -13.71 0.61 34.91
C ALA A 566 -14.58 1.84 35.15
N ILE A 567 -15.90 1.64 35.21
CA ILE A 567 -16.84 2.69 35.59
C ILE A 567 -16.81 2.81 37.12
N VAL A 568 -16.48 3.99 37.62
CA VAL A 568 -16.36 4.27 39.05
C VAL A 568 -17.53 5.10 39.61
N GLU A 569 -18.15 5.92 38.76
CA GLU A 569 -19.33 6.72 39.12
C GLU A 569 -20.27 6.84 37.93
N SER A 570 -21.57 6.90 38.19
CA SER A 570 -22.59 7.18 37.19
C SER A 570 -23.79 7.88 37.80
N GLY A 571 -24.39 8.83 37.10
CA GLY A 571 -25.53 9.61 37.53
C GLY A 571 -25.73 10.90 36.74
N THR A 572 -26.63 11.73 37.15
CA THR A 572 -26.80 13.09 36.63
C THR A 572 -25.72 14.04 37.16
N HIS A 573 -25.57 15.21 36.56
CA HIS A 573 -24.65 16.23 37.04
C HIS A 573 -24.85 16.55 38.53
N ASP A 574 -26.09 16.79 38.95
CA ASP A 574 -26.41 17.21 40.32
C ASP A 574 -26.15 16.10 41.32
N GLU A 575 -26.48 14.85 40.97
CA GLU A 575 -26.17 13.67 41.81
C GLU A 575 -24.68 13.51 42.01
N LEU A 576 -23.89 13.58 40.95
CA LEU A 576 -22.44 13.40 40.98
C LEU A 576 -21.73 14.57 41.71
N MET A 577 -22.24 15.80 41.58
CA MET A 577 -21.74 16.96 42.35
C MET A 577 -22.03 16.82 43.84
N THR A 578 -23.23 16.34 44.19
CA THR A 578 -23.65 16.09 45.57
C THR A 578 -22.83 14.97 46.21
N ALA A 579 -22.53 13.91 45.46
CA ALA A 579 -21.69 12.79 45.90
C ALA A 579 -20.25 13.20 46.24
N ARG A 580 -19.79 14.36 45.76
CA ARG A 580 -18.43 14.90 45.95
C ARG A 580 -17.32 13.92 45.59
N GLY A 581 -17.59 13.05 44.64
CA GLY A 581 -16.67 12.01 44.18
C GLY A 581 -15.64 12.50 43.13
N ARG A 582 -15.27 11.60 42.25
CA ARG A 582 -14.28 11.85 41.19
C ARG A 582 -14.75 12.91 40.19
N TYR A 583 -16.03 12.82 39.79
CA TYR A 583 -16.65 13.82 38.91
C TYR A 583 -16.59 15.22 39.49
N ALA A 584 -17.07 15.40 40.72
CA ALA A 584 -17.09 16.70 41.37
C ALA A 584 -15.67 17.28 41.51
N ARG A 585 -14.68 16.45 41.82
CA ARG A 585 -13.27 16.87 41.85
C ARG A 585 -12.79 17.39 40.51
N LEU A 586 -13.03 16.62 39.41
CA LEU A 586 -12.63 17.02 38.06
C LEU A 586 -13.33 18.30 37.62
N PHE A 587 -14.63 18.42 37.93
CA PHE A 587 -15.43 19.61 37.61
C PHE A 587 -14.88 20.85 38.31
N ASN A 588 -14.64 20.77 39.64
CA ASN A 588 -14.12 21.88 40.39
C ASN A 588 -12.70 22.30 39.98
N LEU A 589 -11.84 21.36 39.61
CA LEU A 589 -10.52 21.68 39.07
C LEU A 589 -10.59 22.47 37.77
N GLN A 590 -11.52 22.13 36.88
CA GLN A 590 -11.72 22.91 35.65
C GLN A 590 -12.36 24.28 35.95
N ALA A 591 -13.33 24.35 36.85
CA ALA A 591 -13.97 25.59 37.24
C ALA A 591 -12.99 26.59 37.86
N GLN A 592 -12.03 26.11 38.66
CA GLN A 592 -10.97 26.94 39.25
C GLN A 592 -10.04 27.57 38.21
N GLY A 593 -9.84 26.93 37.06
CA GLY A 593 -9.06 27.48 35.95
C GLY A 593 -9.71 28.68 35.22
N TYR A 594 -11.01 28.92 35.47
CA TYR A 594 -11.78 30.05 34.94
C TYR A 594 -12.07 31.16 35.96
N VAL A 595 -11.76 30.95 37.23
CA VAL A 595 -11.88 31.98 38.26
C VAL A 595 -10.55 32.72 38.37
N GLU A 596 -10.52 34.01 38.05
CA GLU A 596 -9.36 34.86 38.32
C GLU A 596 -8.96 34.74 39.80
N PRO A 597 -7.67 34.59 40.12
CA PRO A 597 -7.23 34.66 41.49
C PRO A 597 -7.66 36.03 42.07
N PRO A 598 -8.20 36.10 43.28
CA PRO A 598 -8.57 37.37 43.87
C PRO A 598 -7.38 38.30 43.79
N GLN A 599 -7.58 39.49 43.18
CA GLN A 599 -6.54 40.53 43.12
C GLN A 599 -6.06 40.77 44.55
N ALA A 600 -4.80 40.47 44.81
CA ALA A 600 -4.18 40.85 46.08
C ALA A 600 -4.29 42.38 46.19
N VAL A 601 -5.14 42.86 47.06
CA VAL A 601 -5.20 44.28 47.45
C VAL A 601 -3.84 44.59 48.07
N VAL A 602 -2.98 45.22 47.27
CA VAL A 602 -1.72 45.80 47.77
C VAL A 602 -2.14 47.00 48.59
N SER A 603 -2.10 46.84 49.92
CA SER A 603 -2.23 47.93 50.91
C SER A 603 -0.90 48.65 51.05
#